data_08497dd2a3feb46e191a8104554d3c50
#
_entry.id   08497dd2a3feb46e191a8104554d3c50
#
_cell.length_a   1.000
_cell.length_b   1.000
_cell.length_c   1.000
_cell.angle_alpha   90.00
_cell.angle_beta   90.00
_cell.angle_gamma   90.00
#
_symmetry.space_group_name_H-M   'P 1'
#
loop_
_entity.id
_entity.type
_entity.pdbx_description
1 polymer ?
#
loop_
_entity_poly.entity_id
_entity_poly.type
_entity_poly.pdbx_seq_one_letter_code
_entity_poly.pdbx_strand_id
1 'polypeptide(L)'
;ELIHYIISSTEEKVGCLFLEESVKQSGLGLLSVQASKRFHITSEDDRDWTIDDKIKALDELRNLEQVVFWNHFGSSTLDNLLTRVRYMVKGLDCQYIILDHISMVIYETTNERKAIDDIMVKLRTLVQELGIHLIVVSHLSRPQGTGHEEGANISLNQLRGSHSLAQLPDMILALERNTQAVNEEERNRTCVRVLKNRFSGESGPAALLQWTKQSGRLTEIPFNLNDDDTNEDEEDE
;
A
#
# COMPACT_ATOMS: atom_id res chain seq x y z
N GLU A 1 8.15 -0.20 -2.37
CA GLU A 1 8.64 1.18 -2.25
C GLU A 1 8.62 1.66 -0.79
N LEU A 2 7.46 1.68 -0.10
CA LEU A 2 7.32 2.26 1.24
C LEU A 2 8.28 1.62 2.28
N ILE A 3 8.35 0.28 2.33
CA ILE A 3 9.28 -0.42 3.23
C ILE A 3 10.72 0.00 2.95
N HIS A 4 11.11 -0.03 1.68
CA HIS A 4 12.45 0.38 1.26
C HIS A 4 12.77 1.81 1.69
N TYR A 5 11.80 2.73 1.52
CA TYR A 5 11.96 4.12 1.95
C TYR A 5 12.16 4.22 3.46
N ILE A 6 11.33 3.54 4.27
CA ILE A 6 11.44 3.60 5.74
C ILE A 6 12.81 3.11 6.19
N ILE A 7 13.25 1.92 5.77
CA ILE A 7 14.53 1.34 6.22
C ILE A 7 15.77 2.04 5.65
N SER A 8 15.61 2.79 4.54
CA SER A 8 16.70 3.58 3.96
C SER A 8 16.80 4.98 4.58
N SER A 9 15.72 5.47 5.19
CA SER A 9 15.62 6.85 5.72
C SER A 9 15.63 6.91 7.24
N THR A 10 15.42 5.77 7.92
CA THR A 10 15.35 5.70 9.38
C THR A 10 16.09 4.45 9.89
N GLU A 11 16.31 4.38 11.21
CA GLU A 11 16.80 3.18 11.89
C GLU A 11 15.67 2.31 12.45
N GLU A 12 14.43 2.68 12.16
CA GLU A 12 13.22 2.05 12.68
C GLU A 12 12.92 0.72 12.01
N LYS A 13 12.33 -0.21 12.76
CA LYS A 13 11.96 -1.54 12.24
C LYS A 13 10.53 -1.57 11.73
N VAL A 14 10.34 -2.34 10.66
CA VAL A 14 9.07 -2.52 9.97
C VAL A 14 8.60 -3.96 10.11
N GLY A 15 7.45 -4.17 10.74
CA GLY A 15 6.74 -5.45 10.77
C GLY A 15 5.76 -5.57 9.62
N CYS A 16 5.88 -6.61 8.81
CA CYS A 16 5.05 -6.84 7.62
C CYS A 16 4.14 -8.06 7.83
N LEU A 17 2.83 -7.84 7.76
CA LEU A 17 1.79 -8.86 7.80
C LEU A 17 1.12 -8.91 6.42
N PHE A 18 1.75 -9.62 5.48
CA PHE A 18 1.27 -9.77 4.09
C PHE A 18 0.56 -11.11 3.97
N LEU A 19 -0.77 -11.05 3.87
CA LEU A 19 -1.62 -12.24 3.93
C LEU A 19 -1.89 -12.87 2.56
N GLU A 20 -1.56 -12.18 1.47
CA GLU A 20 -1.72 -12.65 0.09
C GLU A 20 -0.41 -12.99 -0.60
N GLU A 21 0.73 -12.65 0.00
CA GLU A 21 2.05 -12.95 -0.55
C GLU A 21 2.87 -13.83 0.38
N SER A 22 3.73 -14.65 -0.22
CA SER A 22 4.76 -15.35 0.55
C SER A 22 5.91 -14.41 0.92
N VAL A 23 6.57 -14.67 2.05
CA VAL A 23 7.79 -13.93 2.48
C VAL A 23 8.85 -13.88 1.38
N LYS A 24 8.95 -14.96 0.57
CA LYS A 24 9.88 -15.01 -0.56
C LYS A 24 9.52 -13.98 -1.64
N GLN A 25 8.24 -13.82 -1.96
CA GLN A 25 7.78 -12.84 -2.96
C GLN A 25 8.00 -11.41 -2.46
N SER A 26 7.61 -11.13 -1.21
CA SER A 26 7.79 -9.81 -0.58
C SER A 26 9.28 -9.44 -0.47
N GLY A 27 10.14 -10.39 -0.05
CA GLY A 27 11.60 -10.19 -0.01
C GLY A 27 12.19 -9.93 -1.40
N LEU A 28 11.73 -10.69 -2.41
CA LEU A 28 12.16 -10.47 -3.81
C LEU A 28 11.70 -9.10 -4.34
N GLY A 29 10.50 -8.66 -3.96
CA GLY A 29 9.98 -7.32 -4.27
C GLY A 29 10.87 -6.22 -3.68
N LEU A 30 11.28 -6.37 -2.41
CA LEU A 30 12.18 -5.41 -1.75
C LEU A 30 13.55 -5.33 -2.43
N LEU A 31 14.14 -6.48 -2.78
CA LEU A 31 15.40 -6.53 -3.55
C LEU A 31 15.24 -5.92 -4.95
N SER A 32 14.07 -6.11 -5.59
CA SER A 32 13.76 -5.51 -6.89
C SER A 32 13.77 -3.99 -6.82
N VAL A 33 13.19 -3.42 -5.74
CA VAL A 33 13.22 -1.98 -5.48
C VAL A 33 14.64 -1.48 -5.28
N GLN A 34 15.44 -2.17 -4.46
CA GLN A 34 16.86 -1.83 -4.21
C GLN A 34 17.68 -1.81 -5.51
N ALA A 35 17.55 -2.85 -6.33
CA ALA A 35 18.31 -2.98 -7.58
C ALA A 35 17.74 -2.13 -8.72
N SER A 36 16.53 -1.57 -8.59
CA SER A 36 15.77 -1.00 -9.70
C SER A 36 15.66 -1.97 -10.89
N LYS A 37 15.41 -3.26 -10.58
CA LYS A 37 15.27 -4.36 -11.53
C LYS A 37 14.09 -5.25 -11.18
N ARG A 38 13.41 -5.80 -12.19
CA ARG A 38 12.21 -6.62 -12.00
C ARG A 38 12.55 -8.10 -11.79
N PHE A 39 13.02 -8.45 -10.60
CA PHE A 39 13.47 -9.83 -10.28
C PHE A 39 12.36 -10.89 -10.36
N HIS A 40 11.08 -10.49 -10.40
CA HIS A 40 9.96 -11.37 -10.62
C HIS A 40 9.80 -11.83 -12.08
N ILE A 41 10.40 -11.12 -13.03
CA ILE A 41 10.44 -11.54 -14.44
C ILE A 41 11.53 -12.60 -14.58
N THR A 42 11.13 -13.84 -14.82
CA THR A 42 12.03 -15.01 -14.85
C THR A 42 12.26 -15.57 -16.25
N SER A 43 11.44 -15.17 -17.24
CA SER A 43 11.64 -15.54 -18.64
C SER A 43 13.02 -15.08 -19.13
N GLU A 44 13.78 -15.95 -19.79
CA GLU A 44 15.12 -15.62 -20.28
C GLU A 44 15.10 -14.52 -21.34
N ASP A 45 14.03 -14.44 -22.10
CA ASP A 45 13.88 -13.45 -23.18
C ASP A 45 13.50 -12.06 -22.65
N ASP A 46 12.87 -11.97 -21.46
CA ASP A 46 12.33 -10.72 -20.91
C ASP A 46 13.09 -10.19 -19.69
N ARG A 47 13.97 -11.00 -19.08
CA ARG A 47 14.71 -10.59 -17.89
C ARG A 47 15.92 -9.73 -18.28
N ASP A 48 16.08 -8.66 -17.55
CA ASP A 48 17.21 -7.72 -17.64
C ASP A 48 18.17 -7.81 -16.44
N TRP A 49 18.14 -8.94 -15.71
CA TRP A 49 18.88 -9.14 -14.48
C TRP A 49 19.59 -10.50 -14.44
N THR A 50 20.65 -10.57 -13.66
CA THR A 50 21.46 -11.76 -13.40
C THR A 50 21.35 -12.18 -11.92
N ILE A 51 21.89 -13.36 -11.58
CA ILE A 51 22.01 -13.78 -10.18
C ILE A 51 22.93 -12.84 -9.41
N ASP A 52 23.99 -12.34 -10.04
CA ASP A 52 24.92 -11.38 -9.41
C ASP A 52 24.23 -10.06 -9.06
N ASP A 53 23.26 -9.61 -9.87
CA ASP A 53 22.45 -8.43 -9.53
C ASP A 53 21.63 -8.64 -8.24
N LYS A 54 21.10 -9.86 -8.03
CA LYS A 54 20.37 -10.19 -6.78
C LYS A 54 21.30 -10.25 -5.57
N ILE A 55 22.48 -10.84 -5.73
CA ILE A 55 23.49 -10.91 -4.67
C ILE A 55 23.92 -9.50 -4.31
N LYS A 56 24.23 -8.67 -5.30
CA LYS A 56 24.60 -7.28 -5.10
C LYS A 56 23.51 -6.49 -4.38
N ALA A 57 22.25 -6.62 -4.81
CA ALA A 57 21.12 -5.94 -4.16
C ALA A 57 20.97 -6.37 -2.70
N LEU A 58 21.19 -7.66 -2.39
CA LEU A 58 21.14 -8.17 -1.02
C LEU A 58 22.30 -7.59 -0.17
N ASP A 59 23.50 -7.53 -0.72
CA ASP A 59 24.67 -6.98 -0.02
C ASP A 59 24.56 -5.45 0.20
N GLU A 60 23.91 -4.74 -0.74
CA GLU A 60 23.67 -3.30 -0.66
C GLU A 60 22.51 -2.95 0.28
N LEU A 61 21.54 -3.84 0.43
CA LEU A 61 20.40 -3.64 1.33
C LEU A 61 20.81 -3.90 2.80
N ARG A 62 21.66 -3.01 3.32
CA ARG A 62 22.30 -3.15 4.64
C ARG A 62 21.33 -3.23 5.81
N ASN A 63 20.12 -2.72 5.62
CA ASN A 63 19.11 -2.58 6.67
C ASN A 63 18.00 -3.64 6.56
N LEU A 64 18.27 -4.78 5.88
CA LEU A 64 17.29 -5.86 5.75
C LEU A 64 16.85 -6.42 7.11
N GLU A 65 17.73 -6.39 8.11
CA GLU A 65 17.43 -6.80 9.49
C GLU A 65 16.37 -5.93 10.18
N GLN A 66 16.09 -4.74 9.64
CA GLN A 66 15.00 -3.88 10.10
C GLN A 66 13.63 -4.34 9.60
N VAL A 67 13.57 -5.32 8.67
CA VAL A 67 12.30 -5.83 8.12
C VAL A 67 11.96 -7.17 8.71
N VAL A 68 10.82 -7.24 9.38
CA VAL A 68 10.30 -8.47 10.01
C VAL A 68 9.06 -8.92 9.24
N PHE A 69 9.15 -10.02 8.51
CA PHE A 69 8.00 -10.61 7.85
C PHE A 69 7.31 -11.66 8.72
N TRP A 70 5.99 -11.59 8.82
CA TRP A 70 5.22 -12.69 9.36
C TRP A 70 5.03 -13.75 8.27
N ASN A 71 5.65 -14.91 8.45
CA ASN A 71 5.49 -16.02 7.53
C ASN A 71 4.12 -16.69 7.72
N HIS A 72 3.10 -16.11 7.14
CA HIS A 72 1.73 -16.58 7.13
C HIS A 72 1.09 -16.23 5.79
N PHE A 73 0.40 -17.19 5.20
CA PHE A 73 -0.31 -17.02 3.95
C PHE A 73 -1.77 -17.43 4.14
N GLY A 74 -2.70 -16.60 3.68
CA GLY A 74 -4.13 -16.84 3.79
C GLY A 74 -4.81 -16.10 4.94
N SER A 75 -6.03 -16.53 5.28
CA SER A 75 -6.83 -15.92 6.33
C SER A 75 -6.23 -16.10 7.72
N SER A 76 -6.44 -15.13 8.58
CA SER A 76 -6.03 -15.16 10.00
C SER A 76 -7.16 -14.64 10.88
N THR A 77 -7.26 -15.19 12.09
CA THR A 77 -8.18 -14.62 13.07
C THR A 77 -7.67 -13.28 13.61
N LEU A 78 -8.59 -12.40 13.97
CA LEU A 78 -8.25 -11.09 14.54
C LEU A 78 -7.34 -11.20 15.78
N ASP A 79 -7.66 -12.12 16.71
CA ASP A 79 -6.87 -12.28 17.93
C ASP A 79 -5.45 -12.76 17.65
N ASN A 80 -5.27 -13.62 16.64
CA ASN A 80 -3.96 -14.07 16.20
C ASN A 80 -3.16 -12.91 15.60
N LEU A 81 -3.78 -12.09 14.75
CA LEU A 81 -3.19 -10.89 14.17
C LEU A 81 -2.75 -9.90 15.26
N LEU A 82 -3.64 -9.56 16.22
CA LEU A 82 -3.33 -8.64 17.30
C LEU A 82 -2.17 -9.14 18.18
N THR A 83 -2.17 -10.45 18.47
CA THR A 83 -1.07 -11.09 19.22
C THR A 83 0.25 -10.97 18.47
N ARG A 84 0.23 -11.18 17.15
CA ARG A 84 1.41 -11.07 16.31
C ARG A 84 1.95 -9.64 16.25
N VAL A 85 1.07 -8.64 16.10
CA VAL A 85 1.46 -7.23 16.14
C VAL A 85 2.12 -6.87 17.47
N ARG A 86 1.50 -7.30 18.60
CA ARG A 86 2.13 -7.07 19.93
C ARG A 86 3.52 -7.70 20.06
N TYR A 87 3.71 -8.90 19.51
CA TYR A 87 5.01 -9.56 19.50
C TYR A 87 6.03 -8.81 18.65
N MET A 88 5.65 -8.36 17.43
CA MET A 88 6.54 -7.59 16.57
C MET A 88 6.96 -6.27 17.23
N VAL A 89 6.06 -5.60 17.93
CA VAL A 89 6.35 -4.33 18.59
C VAL A 89 7.15 -4.54 19.87
N LYS A 90 6.65 -5.36 20.81
CA LYS A 90 7.28 -5.50 22.14
C LYS A 90 8.48 -6.45 22.17
N GLY A 91 8.50 -7.44 21.28
CA GLY A 91 9.54 -8.47 21.24
C GLY A 91 10.62 -8.22 20.19
N LEU A 92 10.27 -7.57 19.07
CA LEU A 92 11.19 -7.34 17.95
C LEU A 92 11.46 -5.85 17.70
N ASP A 93 10.83 -4.97 18.48
CA ASP A 93 11.01 -3.51 18.45
C ASP A 93 10.61 -2.86 17.10
N CYS A 94 9.50 -3.33 16.50
CA CYS A 94 8.96 -2.71 15.29
C CYS A 94 8.15 -1.46 15.65
N GLN A 95 8.47 -0.32 15.01
CA GLN A 95 7.75 0.94 15.16
C GLN A 95 6.70 1.14 14.06
N TYR A 96 6.95 0.57 12.88
CA TYR A 96 6.01 0.54 11.77
C TYR A 96 5.44 -0.86 11.59
N ILE A 97 4.13 -0.94 11.40
CA ILE A 97 3.44 -2.19 11.06
C ILE A 97 2.65 -1.97 9.77
N ILE A 98 2.80 -2.88 8.80
CA ILE A 98 2.08 -2.87 7.54
C ILE A 98 1.22 -4.12 7.45
N LEU A 99 -0.10 -3.95 7.30
CA LEU A 99 -1.08 -5.00 7.11
C LEU A 99 -1.62 -4.97 5.68
N ASP A 100 -1.34 -5.99 4.88
CA ASP A 100 -1.83 -6.16 3.51
C ASP A 100 -2.53 -7.52 3.39
N HIS A 101 -3.88 -7.54 3.30
CA HIS A 101 -4.85 -6.49 3.50
C HIS A 101 -5.91 -6.91 4.52
N ILE A 102 -6.67 -5.93 5.02
CA ILE A 102 -7.61 -6.13 6.14
C ILE A 102 -8.72 -7.15 5.86
N SER A 103 -9.19 -7.29 4.61
CA SER A 103 -10.28 -8.22 4.26
C SER A 103 -9.90 -9.69 4.46
N MET A 104 -8.61 -10.04 4.52
CA MET A 104 -8.15 -11.40 4.80
C MET A 104 -8.38 -11.83 6.28
N VAL A 105 -8.62 -10.88 7.15
CA VAL A 105 -8.87 -11.12 8.59
C VAL A 105 -10.34 -11.46 8.87
N ILE A 106 -11.25 -11.19 7.92
CA ILE A 106 -12.70 -11.31 8.11
C ILE A 106 -13.34 -12.48 7.35
N TYR A 107 -12.54 -13.36 6.76
CA TYR A 107 -12.99 -14.39 5.80
C TYR A 107 -14.07 -15.36 6.36
N GLU A 108 -14.20 -15.53 7.68
CA GLU A 108 -15.10 -16.52 8.30
C GLU A 108 -16.40 -15.93 8.88
N THR A 109 -16.71 -14.65 8.62
CA THR A 109 -17.87 -14.01 9.25
C THR A 109 -19.06 -13.88 8.32
N THR A 110 -20.26 -14.10 8.85
CA THR A 110 -21.53 -13.89 8.14
C THR A 110 -21.91 -12.41 7.99
N ASN A 111 -21.23 -11.51 8.72
CA ASN A 111 -21.44 -10.07 8.69
C ASN A 111 -20.11 -9.33 8.55
N GLU A 112 -19.65 -9.20 7.30
CA GLU A 112 -18.38 -8.52 6.93
C GLU A 112 -18.28 -7.11 7.52
N ARG A 113 -19.37 -6.33 7.46
CA ARG A 113 -19.37 -4.94 7.95
C ARG A 113 -19.08 -4.86 9.46
N LYS A 114 -19.75 -5.66 10.26
CA LYS A 114 -19.54 -5.68 11.72
C LYS A 114 -18.13 -6.15 12.06
N ALA A 115 -17.64 -7.13 11.34
CA ALA A 115 -16.28 -7.63 11.55
C ALA A 115 -15.22 -6.57 11.24
N ILE A 116 -15.38 -5.79 10.17
CA ILE A 116 -14.49 -4.67 9.87
C ILE A 116 -14.55 -3.62 10.97
N ASP A 117 -15.74 -3.27 11.46
CA ASP A 117 -15.91 -2.31 12.54
C ASP A 117 -15.14 -2.76 13.79
N ASP A 118 -15.31 -4.02 14.21
CA ASP A 118 -14.66 -4.60 15.38
C ASP A 118 -13.12 -4.63 15.21
N ILE A 119 -12.63 -4.98 14.01
CA ILE A 119 -11.20 -4.98 13.69
C ILE A 119 -10.63 -3.57 13.78
N MET A 120 -11.27 -2.59 13.14
CA MET A 120 -10.78 -1.22 13.10
C MET A 120 -10.71 -0.59 14.49
N VAL A 121 -11.72 -0.83 15.35
CA VAL A 121 -11.71 -0.37 16.73
C VAL A 121 -10.55 -1.00 17.51
N LYS A 122 -10.34 -2.32 17.39
CA LYS A 122 -9.24 -3.01 18.08
C LYS A 122 -7.86 -2.57 17.55
N LEU A 123 -7.71 -2.36 16.25
CA LEU A 123 -6.47 -1.84 15.66
C LEU A 123 -6.19 -0.41 16.14
N ARG A 124 -7.20 0.46 16.18
CA ARG A 124 -7.06 1.82 16.71
C ARG A 124 -6.61 1.82 18.17
N THR A 125 -7.21 0.97 19.00
CA THR A 125 -6.81 0.79 20.40
C THR A 125 -5.38 0.31 20.51
N LEU A 126 -5.01 -0.68 19.69
CA LEU A 126 -3.65 -1.24 19.67
C LEU A 126 -2.58 -0.21 19.30
N VAL A 127 -2.85 0.63 18.29
CA VAL A 127 -1.96 1.73 17.88
C VAL A 127 -1.69 2.68 19.04
N GLN A 128 -2.74 3.08 19.77
CA GLN A 128 -2.60 3.96 20.94
C GLN A 128 -1.88 3.28 22.12
N GLU A 129 -2.20 2.00 22.38
CA GLU A 129 -1.56 1.20 23.44
C GLU A 129 -0.05 1.04 23.21
N LEU A 130 0.36 0.83 21.96
CA LEU A 130 1.73 0.49 21.61
C LEU A 130 2.56 1.68 21.12
N GLY A 131 1.94 2.81 20.78
CA GLY A 131 2.63 4.01 20.28
C GLY A 131 3.29 3.80 18.90
N ILE A 132 2.66 3.02 18.02
CA ILE A 132 3.21 2.62 16.71
C ILE A 132 2.53 3.36 15.55
N HIS A 133 3.18 3.28 14.39
CA HIS A 133 2.57 3.65 13.12
C HIS A 133 2.03 2.40 12.41
N LEU A 134 0.71 2.33 12.21
CA LEU A 134 0.04 1.22 11.53
C LEU A 134 -0.48 1.66 10.17
N ILE A 135 -0.03 0.97 9.12
CA ILE A 135 -0.46 1.17 7.74
C ILE A 135 -1.32 -0.04 7.35
N VAL A 136 -2.56 0.22 6.94
CA VAL A 136 -3.51 -0.83 6.56
C VAL A 136 -3.93 -0.64 5.12
N VAL A 137 -3.76 -1.68 4.32
CA VAL A 137 -4.28 -1.73 2.95
C VAL A 137 -5.72 -2.20 2.98
N SER A 138 -6.59 -1.51 2.24
CA SER A 138 -8.00 -1.86 2.08
C SER A 138 -8.40 -1.80 0.62
N HIS A 139 -9.20 -2.77 0.20
CA HIS A 139 -9.79 -2.76 -1.13
C HIS A 139 -10.96 -1.76 -1.23
N LEU A 140 -11.19 -1.29 -2.46
CA LEU A 140 -12.33 -0.45 -2.78
C LEU A 140 -13.54 -1.31 -3.20
N SER A 141 -14.73 -0.78 -2.97
CA SER A 141 -15.95 -1.28 -3.59
C SER A 141 -15.96 -0.88 -5.07
N ARG A 142 -16.65 -1.68 -5.88
CA ARG A 142 -16.83 -1.34 -7.30
C ARG A 142 -17.69 -0.07 -7.41
N PRO A 143 -17.27 0.94 -8.17
CA PRO A 143 -18.06 2.16 -8.38
C PRO A 143 -19.30 1.85 -9.23
N GLN A 144 -20.32 2.71 -9.10
CA GLN A 144 -21.42 2.74 -10.04
C GLN A 144 -21.04 3.73 -11.14
N GLY A 145 -20.73 3.23 -12.34
CA GLY A 145 -20.28 4.04 -13.48
C GLY A 145 -18.83 3.72 -13.88
N THR A 146 -18.05 4.75 -14.19
CA THR A 146 -16.65 4.62 -14.62
C THR A 146 -15.82 3.83 -13.58
N GLY A 147 -15.07 2.84 -14.04
CA GLY A 147 -14.25 1.98 -13.19
C GLY A 147 -13.03 2.70 -12.62
N HIS A 148 -12.52 2.22 -11.49
CA HIS A 148 -11.26 2.74 -10.94
C HIS A 148 -10.10 2.52 -11.91
N GLU A 149 -10.14 1.41 -12.67
CA GLU A 149 -9.19 1.08 -13.73
C GLU A 149 -9.25 2.02 -14.94
N GLU A 150 -10.32 2.81 -15.08
CA GLU A 150 -10.52 3.83 -16.11
C GLU A 150 -10.17 5.24 -15.61
N GLY A 151 -9.59 5.35 -14.39
CA GLY A 151 -9.13 6.61 -13.83
C GLY A 151 -10.18 7.38 -13.03
N ALA A 152 -11.30 6.74 -12.65
CA ALA A 152 -12.29 7.39 -11.80
C ALA A 152 -11.68 7.80 -10.45
N ASN A 153 -11.95 9.03 -10.00
CA ASN A 153 -11.52 9.54 -8.72
C ASN A 153 -12.10 8.70 -7.58
N ILE A 154 -11.27 8.42 -6.58
CA ILE A 154 -11.65 7.64 -5.40
C ILE A 154 -12.21 8.56 -4.32
N SER A 155 -13.31 8.13 -3.70
CA SER A 155 -13.93 8.82 -2.56
C SER A 155 -14.02 7.93 -1.33
N LEU A 156 -14.21 8.53 -0.16
CA LEU A 156 -14.37 7.81 1.12
C LEU A 156 -15.54 6.80 1.13
N ASN A 157 -16.58 7.07 0.33
CA ASN A 157 -17.75 6.19 0.22
C ASN A 157 -17.45 4.85 -0.48
N GLN A 158 -16.32 4.78 -1.21
CA GLN A 158 -15.90 3.59 -1.93
C GLN A 158 -14.99 2.68 -1.10
N LEU A 159 -14.66 3.05 0.14
CA LEU A 159 -13.99 2.15 1.06
C LEU A 159 -14.92 0.98 1.38
N ARG A 160 -14.47 -0.23 1.00
CA ARG A 160 -15.31 -1.43 1.05
C ARG A 160 -15.58 -1.84 2.49
N GLY A 161 -16.87 -2.06 2.78
CA GLY A 161 -17.32 -2.82 3.92
C GLY A 161 -17.82 -1.99 5.10
N SER A 162 -17.16 -0.88 5.50
CA SER A 162 -17.58 -0.15 6.69
C SER A 162 -17.19 1.32 6.75
N HIS A 163 -18.05 2.14 7.38
CA HIS A 163 -17.74 3.53 7.72
C HIS A 163 -16.56 3.69 8.68
N SER A 164 -16.23 2.68 9.48
CA SER A 164 -15.07 2.72 10.39
C SER A 164 -13.74 2.88 9.64
N LEU A 165 -13.65 2.35 8.40
CA LEU A 165 -12.49 2.55 7.51
C LEU A 165 -12.28 4.02 7.13
N ALA A 166 -13.36 4.82 7.07
CA ALA A 166 -13.27 6.26 6.82
C ALA A 166 -13.09 7.07 8.11
N GLN A 167 -13.65 6.60 9.24
CA GLN A 167 -13.73 7.37 10.47
C GLN A 167 -12.50 7.23 11.38
N LEU A 168 -12.01 6.01 11.58
CA LEU A 168 -10.97 5.70 12.58
C LEU A 168 -9.55 6.05 12.17
N PRO A 169 -9.10 5.90 10.91
CA PRO A 169 -7.75 6.30 10.51
C PRO A 169 -7.51 7.80 10.68
N ASP A 170 -6.28 8.17 10.99
CA ASP A 170 -5.86 9.57 11.06
C ASP A 170 -5.61 10.15 9.66
N MET A 171 -5.13 9.32 8.73
CA MET A 171 -4.91 9.66 7.33
C MET A 171 -5.41 8.55 6.42
N ILE A 172 -5.96 8.91 5.27
CA ILE A 172 -6.40 7.98 4.22
C ILE A 172 -5.83 8.49 2.90
N LEU A 173 -5.05 7.62 2.25
CA LEU A 173 -4.48 7.86 0.93
C LEU A 173 -5.14 6.91 -0.07
N ALA A 174 -5.45 7.42 -1.25
CA ALA A 174 -5.88 6.65 -2.40
C ALA A 174 -4.80 6.67 -3.48
N LEU A 175 -4.67 5.56 -4.20
CA LEU A 175 -3.81 5.45 -5.38
C LEU A 175 -4.73 5.31 -6.60
N GLU A 176 -4.77 6.33 -7.44
CA GLU A 176 -5.62 6.43 -8.61
C GLU A 176 -4.80 6.24 -9.87
N ARG A 177 -5.22 5.32 -10.74
CA ARG A 177 -4.50 5.01 -11.97
C ARG A 177 -5.45 4.61 -13.09
N ASN A 178 -5.32 5.23 -14.26
CA ASN A 178 -6.02 4.83 -15.47
C ASN A 178 -5.23 3.74 -16.21
N THR A 179 -5.49 2.47 -15.89
CA THR A 179 -4.81 1.34 -16.53
C THR A 179 -5.32 1.05 -17.95
N GLN A 180 -6.45 1.66 -18.33
CA GLN A 180 -7.08 1.51 -19.65
C GLN A 180 -6.70 2.66 -20.62
N ALA A 181 -5.94 3.66 -20.17
CA ALA A 181 -5.49 4.74 -21.02
C ALA A 181 -4.74 4.23 -22.26
N VAL A 182 -5.03 4.84 -23.42
CA VAL A 182 -4.38 4.50 -24.70
C VAL A 182 -2.91 4.93 -24.68
N ASN A 183 -2.63 6.09 -24.09
CA ASN A 183 -1.28 6.60 -23.93
C ASN A 183 -0.54 5.82 -22.81
N GLU A 184 0.63 5.27 -23.15
CA GLU A 184 1.43 4.48 -22.20
C GLU A 184 1.92 5.33 -21.01
N GLU A 185 2.25 6.58 -21.21
CA GLU A 185 2.69 7.48 -20.15
C GLU A 185 1.56 7.70 -19.13
N GLU A 186 0.36 8.01 -19.59
CA GLU A 186 -0.83 8.15 -18.76
C GLU A 186 -1.17 6.82 -18.04
N ARG A 187 -1.18 5.71 -18.78
CA ARG A 187 -1.43 4.37 -18.22
C ARG A 187 -0.47 3.98 -17.10
N ASN A 188 0.74 4.52 -17.08
CA ASN A 188 1.77 4.28 -16.06
C ASN A 188 1.82 5.37 -14.98
N ARG A 189 0.96 6.39 -15.07
CA ARG A 189 0.86 7.46 -14.07
C ARG A 189 -0.10 7.05 -12.95
N THR A 190 0.29 7.36 -11.72
CA THR A 190 -0.52 7.12 -10.52
C THR A 190 -0.63 8.41 -9.73
N CYS A 191 -1.84 8.88 -9.47
CA CYS A 191 -2.10 9.99 -8.56
C CYS A 191 -2.20 9.45 -7.12
N VAL A 192 -1.46 10.05 -6.22
CA VAL A 192 -1.62 9.85 -4.77
C VAL A 192 -2.57 10.93 -4.28
N ARG A 193 -3.77 10.54 -3.87
CA ARG A 193 -4.79 11.47 -3.34
C ARG A 193 -4.94 11.31 -1.84
N VAL A 194 -4.95 12.43 -1.11
CA VAL A 194 -5.33 12.48 0.29
C VAL A 194 -6.86 12.56 0.37
N LEU A 195 -7.51 11.48 0.84
CA LEU A 195 -8.95 11.46 1.07
C LEU A 195 -9.32 12.01 2.45
N LYS A 196 -8.41 11.91 3.39
CA LYS A 196 -8.57 12.38 4.77
C LYS A 196 -7.21 12.67 5.39
N ASN A 197 -7.11 13.79 6.07
CA ASN A 197 -6.00 14.11 6.97
C ASN A 197 -6.57 14.79 8.22
N ARG A 198 -6.54 14.06 9.36
CA ARG A 198 -7.09 14.56 10.63
C ARG A 198 -6.26 15.70 11.19
N PHE A 199 -4.98 15.77 10.86
CA PHE A 199 -4.05 16.73 11.46
C PHE A 199 -4.12 18.12 10.79
N SER A 200 -4.18 18.16 9.45
CA SER A 200 -4.25 19.41 8.71
C SER A 200 -5.66 19.74 8.20
N GLY A 201 -6.52 18.74 8.05
CA GLY A 201 -7.83 18.88 7.39
C GLY A 201 -7.75 18.97 5.87
N GLU A 202 -6.55 19.02 5.30
CA GLU A 202 -6.34 19.10 3.84
C GLU A 202 -6.64 17.77 3.15
N SER A 203 -7.20 17.84 1.96
CA SER A 203 -7.51 16.71 1.09
C SER A 203 -7.34 17.11 -0.37
N GLY A 204 -7.24 16.14 -1.26
CA GLY A 204 -7.03 16.34 -2.69
C GLY A 204 -5.80 15.62 -3.22
N PRO A 205 -5.45 15.82 -4.50
CA PRO A 205 -4.24 15.29 -5.09
C PRO A 205 -3.00 15.78 -4.33
N ALA A 206 -2.04 14.90 -4.06
CA ALA A 206 -0.85 15.20 -3.28
C ALA A 206 0.45 14.97 -4.04
N ALA A 207 0.50 13.95 -4.89
CA ALA A 207 1.67 13.64 -5.71
C ALA A 207 1.28 12.86 -6.96
N LEU A 208 2.06 13.02 -8.03
CA LEU A 208 2.03 12.15 -9.20
C LEU A 208 3.25 11.25 -9.21
N LEU A 209 3.02 9.97 -9.44
CA LEU A 209 4.04 8.96 -9.55
C LEU A 209 4.01 8.36 -10.95
N GLN A 210 5.19 8.19 -11.56
CA GLN A 210 5.37 7.49 -12.82
C GLN A 210 5.98 6.13 -12.58
N TRP A 211 5.29 5.07 -13.02
CA TRP A 211 5.87 3.74 -13.04
C TRP A 211 6.74 3.55 -14.28
N THR A 212 7.94 3.03 -14.09
CA THR A 212 8.90 2.78 -15.17
C THR A 212 9.03 1.28 -15.39
N LYS A 213 8.67 0.81 -16.57
CA LYS A 213 8.69 -0.62 -16.94
C LYS A 213 10.09 -1.25 -16.81
N GLN A 214 11.14 -0.53 -17.12
CA GLN A 214 12.53 -1.03 -17.07
C GLN A 214 12.96 -1.33 -15.63
N SER A 215 12.72 -0.40 -14.72
CA SER A 215 13.15 -0.51 -13.32
C SER A 215 12.11 -1.15 -12.41
N GLY A 216 10.82 -1.15 -12.81
CA GLY A 216 9.71 -1.51 -11.95
C GLY A 216 9.44 -0.52 -10.81
N ARG A 217 10.08 0.68 -10.85
CA ARG A 217 9.98 1.70 -9.81
C ARG A 217 8.87 2.70 -10.07
N LEU A 218 8.31 3.22 -8.99
CA LEU A 218 7.49 4.41 -8.96
C LEU A 218 8.37 5.60 -8.57
N THR A 219 8.44 6.61 -9.43
CA THR A 219 9.19 7.85 -9.17
C THR A 219 8.25 9.04 -9.22
N GLU A 220 8.42 9.99 -8.31
CA GLU A 220 7.66 11.22 -8.32
C GLU A 220 7.99 12.05 -9.57
N ILE A 221 6.94 12.61 -10.18
CA ILE A 221 7.04 13.53 -11.30
C ILE A 221 6.44 14.88 -10.93
N PRO A 222 6.86 15.99 -11.58
CA PRO A 222 6.28 17.30 -11.32
C PRO A 222 4.76 17.28 -11.47
N PHE A 223 4.07 17.86 -10.50
CA PHE A 223 2.62 17.94 -10.45
C PHE A 223 2.18 19.39 -10.44
N ASN A 224 1.48 19.82 -11.51
CA ASN A 224 0.85 21.12 -11.58
C ASN A 224 -0.62 20.99 -11.20
N LEU A 225 -1.01 21.52 -10.05
CA LEU A 225 -2.40 21.52 -9.55
C LEU A 225 -3.40 22.18 -10.55
N ASN A 226 -2.90 22.88 -11.57
CA ASN A 226 -3.73 23.59 -12.53
C ASN A 226 -4.12 22.74 -13.77
N ASP A 227 -3.63 21.51 -13.90
CA ASP A 227 -3.90 20.67 -15.09
C ASP A 227 -5.18 19.83 -14.96
N ASP A 228 -5.76 19.69 -13.76
CA ASP A 228 -6.95 18.85 -13.51
C ASP A 228 -8.29 19.61 -13.59
N ASP A 229 -8.29 20.97 -13.67
CA ASP A 229 -9.53 21.77 -13.65
C ASP A 229 -10.13 22.07 -15.06
N THR A 230 -9.64 21.46 -16.14
CA THR A 230 -10.09 21.84 -17.51
C THR A 230 -11.08 20.88 -18.18
N ASN A 231 -11.67 19.92 -17.46
CA ASN A 231 -12.67 18.99 -18.04
C ASN A 231 -14.07 19.04 -17.40
N GLU A 232 -14.42 20.11 -16.68
CA GLU A 232 -15.81 20.37 -16.31
C GLU A 232 -16.19 21.74 -16.92
N ASP A 233 -16.93 21.73 -18.01
CA ASP A 233 -17.81 22.77 -18.60
C ASP A 233 -17.66 22.87 -20.12
N GLU A 234 -18.05 21.81 -20.84
CA GLU A 234 -18.56 21.94 -22.22
C GLU A 234 -19.69 20.91 -22.45
N GLU A 235 -20.80 21.07 -21.73
CA GLU A 235 -22.11 20.62 -22.19
C GLU A 235 -23.14 21.61 -21.62
N ASP A 236 -23.56 22.54 -22.47
CA ASP A 236 -24.94 23.01 -22.63
C ASP A 236 -24.97 24.38 -23.37
N GLU A 237 -25.11 24.32 -24.70
CA GLU A 237 -25.97 25.25 -25.49
C GLU A 237 -26.69 24.49 -26.59
#